data_5b2b78a00ba207f683c46725517919ff
#
_entry.id   5b2b78a00ba207f683c46725517919ff
#
_cell.length_a   1.000
_cell.length_b   1.000
_cell.length_c   1.000
_cell.angle_alpha   90.00
_cell.angle_beta   90.00
_cell.angle_gamma   90.00
#
_symmetry.space_group_name_H-M   'P 1'
#
loop_
_entity.id
_entity.type
_entity.pdbx_description
1 polymer ?
#
loop_
_entity_poly.entity_id
_entity_poly.type
_entity_poly.pdbx_seq_one_letter_code
_entity_poly.pdbx_strand_id
1 'polypeptide(L)'
;GPGTKTPPGQLLVLGDEYMQKKAVSLQKVLLVRSVLTMAIADALTAVLDSKYTYFVRRPFMMDPSLITIMPTPNHPSYPAGHSTLSTAGATVLKYYFPEDKDMWEAKAYEAGMSRIWGGIHYMMDHEAGVIMGGKVGQA
;
A
#
# COMPACT_ATOMS: atom_id res chain seq x y z
N GLY A 1 7.97 9.49 8.26
CA GLY A 1 8.66 10.23 9.35
C GLY A 1 7.68 11.03 10.20
N PRO A 2 8.11 11.71 11.28
CA PRO A 2 7.24 12.57 12.07
C PRO A 2 6.53 13.60 11.19
N GLY A 3 5.20 13.76 11.35
CA GLY A 3 4.39 14.68 10.55
C GLY A 3 3.96 14.16 9.18
N THR A 4 4.36 12.95 8.76
CA THR A 4 3.88 12.34 7.51
C THR A 4 2.74 11.36 7.78
N LYS A 5 1.81 11.27 6.83
CA LYS A 5 0.73 10.27 6.90
C LYS A 5 1.30 8.87 6.72
N THR A 6 0.74 7.89 7.44
CA THR A 6 1.06 6.48 7.22
C THR A 6 0.57 6.02 5.83
N PRO A 7 1.13 4.94 5.24
CA PRO A 7 0.65 4.43 3.95
C PRO A 7 -0.87 4.21 3.90
N PRO A 8 -1.50 3.55 4.90
CA PRO A 8 -2.95 3.44 4.96
C PRO A 8 -3.66 4.79 5.00
N GLY A 9 -3.17 5.70 5.83
CA GLY A 9 -3.74 7.04 5.98
C GLY A 9 -3.64 7.88 4.71
N GLN A 10 -2.59 7.71 3.91
CA GLN A 10 -2.43 8.42 2.64
C GLN A 10 -3.54 8.06 1.65
N LEU A 11 -3.85 6.78 1.49
CA LEU A 11 -4.91 6.33 0.58
C LEU A 11 -6.30 6.76 1.03
N LEU A 12 -6.57 6.71 2.33
CA LEU A 12 -7.84 7.19 2.86
C LEU A 12 -8.04 8.68 2.55
N VAL A 13 -7.01 9.49 2.75
CA VAL A 13 -7.08 10.92 2.44
C VAL A 13 -7.24 11.18 0.95
N LEU A 14 -6.48 10.48 0.08
CA LEU A 14 -6.62 10.60 -1.36
C LEU A 14 -8.04 10.22 -1.84
N GLY A 15 -8.61 9.15 -1.27
CA GLY A 15 -9.98 8.75 -1.55
C GLY A 15 -11.00 9.80 -1.10
N ASP A 16 -10.84 10.35 0.11
CA ASP A 16 -11.72 11.40 0.65
C ASP A 16 -11.66 12.68 -0.22
N GLU A 17 -10.47 13.17 -0.53
CA GLU A 17 -10.25 14.34 -1.39
C GLU A 17 -10.83 14.14 -2.79
N TYR A 18 -10.65 12.95 -3.37
CA TYR A 18 -11.24 12.59 -4.67
C TYR A 18 -12.78 12.62 -4.61
N MET A 19 -13.38 11.95 -3.63
CA MET A 19 -14.84 11.90 -3.48
C MET A 19 -15.44 13.28 -3.22
N GLN A 20 -14.76 14.12 -2.46
CA GLN A 20 -15.15 15.52 -2.23
C GLN A 20 -15.10 16.31 -3.54
N LYS A 21 -14.02 16.22 -4.31
CA LYS A 21 -13.85 16.92 -5.59
C LYS A 21 -14.91 16.50 -6.63
N LYS A 22 -15.29 15.24 -6.63
CA LYS A 22 -16.33 14.69 -7.54
C LYS A 22 -17.76 14.90 -7.01
N ALA A 23 -17.95 15.56 -5.86
CA ALA A 23 -19.25 15.78 -5.21
C ALA A 23 -20.05 14.47 -5.04
N VAL A 24 -19.39 13.41 -4.64
CA VAL A 24 -19.98 12.08 -4.43
C VAL A 24 -21.02 12.14 -3.31
N SER A 25 -22.16 11.45 -3.45
CA SER A 25 -23.20 11.43 -2.41
C SER A 25 -22.68 10.87 -1.09
N LEU A 26 -23.22 11.35 0.03
CA LEU A 26 -22.81 10.92 1.37
C LEU A 26 -22.92 9.40 1.56
N GLN A 27 -23.99 8.78 1.05
CA GLN A 27 -24.18 7.34 1.13
C GLN A 27 -23.03 6.58 0.43
N LYS A 28 -22.65 7.02 -0.79
CA LYS A 28 -21.52 6.40 -1.52
C LYS A 28 -20.20 6.68 -0.82
N VAL A 29 -19.98 7.86 -0.27
CA VAL A 29 -18.77 8.18 0.52
C VAL A 29 -18.62 7.23 1.70
N LEU A 30 -19.70 7.05 2.49
CA LEU A 30 -19.68 6.16 3.65
C LEU A 30 -19.41 4.70 3.25
N LEU A 31 -20.05 4.23 2.19
CA LEU A 31 -19.84 2.88 1.66
C LEU A 31 -18.39 2.67 1.21
N VAL A 32 -17.89 3.52 0.31
CA VAL A 32 -16.54 3.39 -0.23
C VAL A 32 -15.50 3.48 0.87
N ARG A 33 -15.64 4.44 1.80
CA ARG A 33 -14.72 4.60 2.92
C ARG A 33 -14.70 3.38 3.84
N SER A 34 -15.86 2.78 4.12
CA SER A 34 -15.94 1.55 4.93
C SER A 34 -15.21 0.40 4.26
N VAL A 35 -15.53 0.11 2.98
CA VAL A 35 -14.88 -0.97 2.23
C VAL A 35 -13.37 -0.73 2.09
N LEU A 36 -12.96 0.50 1.77
CA LEU A 36 -11.55 0.88 1.66
C LEU A 36 -10.79 0.64 2.98
N THR A 37 -11.40 1.02 4.11
CA THR A 37 -10.79 0.83 5.43
C THR A 37 -10.65 -0.65 5.78
N MET A 38 -11.68 -1.45 5.48
CA MET A 38 -11.66 -2.92 5.69
C MET A 38 -10.57 -3.56 4.84
N ALA A 39 -10.53 -3.30 3.54
CA ALA A 39 -9.52 -3.86 2.64
C ALA A 39 -8.08 -3.51 3.07
N ILE A 40 -7.85 -2.27 3.54
CA ILE A 40 -6.54 -1.85 4.05
C ILE A 40 -6.20 -2.59 5.36
N ALA A 41 -7.15 -2.79 6.27
CA ALA A 41 -6.94 -3.51 7.52
C ALA A 41 -6.63 -5.01 7.26
N ASP A 42 -7.37 -5.64 6.36
CA ASP A 42 -7.14 -7.03 5.97
C ASP A 42 -5.79 -7.20 5.26
N ALA A 43 -5.43 -6.26 4.38
CA ALA A 43 -4.12 -6.24 3.73
C ALA A 43 -2.97 -6.07 4.74
N LEU A 44 -3.17 -5.26 5.79
CA LEU A 44 -2.18 -5.11 6.86
C LEU A 44 -2.00 -6.42 7.63
N THR A 45 -3.08 -7.08 7.96
CA THR A 45 -3.05 -8.39 8.65
C THR A 45 -2.33 -9.43 7.81
N ALA A 46 -2.71 -9.58 6.53
CA ALA A 46 -2.12 -10.54 5.61
C ALA A 46 -0.63 -10.29 5.37
N VAL A 47 -0.22 -9.02 5.19
CA VAL A 47 1.20 -8.70 4.96
C VAL A 47 2.05 -8.93 6.20
N LEU A 48 1.55 -8.65 7.40
CA LEU A 48 2.29 -8.90 8.63
C LEU A 48 2.43 -10.41 8.90
N ASP A 49 1.37 -11.18 8.74
CA ASP A 49 1.42 -12.64 8.85
C ASP A 49 2.49 -13.23 7.92
N SER A 50 2.45 -12.86 6.64
CA SER A 50 3.44 -13.29 5.66
C SER A 50 4.87 -12.84 6.02
N LYS A 51 5.06 -11.60 6.51
CA LYS A 51 6.37 -11.10 6.91
C LYS A 51 7.02 -11.96 7.98
N TYR A 52 6.26 -12.34 9.01
CA TYR A 52 6.79 -13.14 10.11
C TYR A 52 6.85 -14.65 9.79
N THR A 53 6.07 -15.11 8.82
CA THR A 53 6.16 -16.48 8.29
C THR A 53 7.43 -16.68 7.47
N TYR A 54 7.73 -15.81 6.50
CA TYR A 54 8.90 -15.94 5.62
C TYR A 54 10.18 -15.36 6.20
N PHE A 55 10.10 -14.37 7.04
CA PHE A 55 11.17 -13.72 7.79
C PHE A 55 12.38 -13.29 6.93
N VAL A 56 12.14 -12.71 5.75
CA VAL A 56 13.20 -12.30 4.82
C VAL A 56 13.95 -11.08 5.34
N ARG A 57 15.29 -11.15 5.32
CA ARG A 57 16.19 -10.06 5.72
C ARG A 57 16.07 -8.85 4.81
N ARG A 58 16.30 -7.66 5.36
CA ARG A 58 16.31 -6.40 4.60
C ARG A 58 17.58 -6.27 3.75
N PRO A 59 17.54 -5.47 2.65
CA PRO A 59 18.70 -5.25 1.78
C PRO A 59 19.97 -4.84 2.53
N PHE A 60 19.90 -3.88 3.46
CA PHE A 60 21.06 -3.42 4.23
C PHE A 60 21.68 -4.50 5.12
N MET A 61 20.91 -5.52 5.51
CA MET A 61 21.41 -6.66 6.29
C MET A 61 22.19 -7.66 5.43
N MET A 62 21.99 -7.63 4.10
CA MET A 62 22.69 -8.47 3.14
C MET A 62 23.90 -7.75 2.55
N ASP A 63 23.79 -6.44 2.38
CA ASP A 63 24.87 -5.55 1.94
C ASP A 63 24.98 -4.36 2.89
N PRO A 64 25.90 -4.41 3.88
CA PRO A 64 26.12 -3.32 4.83
C PRO A 64 26.63 -2.01 4.19
N SER A 65 27.12 -2.05 2.95
CA SER A 65 27.56 -0.87 2.23
C SER A 65 26.39 -0.07 1.63
N LEU A 66 25.19 -0.65 1.61
CA LEU A 66 23.98 -0.02 1.06
C LEU A 66 23.53 1.15 1.96
N ILE A 67 23.57 2.35 1.42
CA ILE A 67 23.04 3.53 2.08
C ILE A 67 21.55 3.68 1.74
N THR A 68 20.68 3.56 2.75
CA THR A 68 19.25 3.78 2.55
C THR A 68 18.89 5.26 2.71
N ILE A 69 18.00 5.78 1.84
CA ILE A 69 17.56 7.19 1.88
C ILE A 69 16.66 7.47 3.10
N MET A 70 16.06 6.42 3.65
CA MET A 70 15.14 6.51 4.78
C MET A 70 15.44 5.43 5.82
N PRO A 71 15.02 5.62 7.09
CA PRO A 71 15.14 4.57 8.10
C PRO A 71 14.42 3.29 7.67
N THR A 72 15.10 2.15 7.78
CA THR A 72 14.48 0.86 7.51
C THR A 72 13.57 0.46 8.67
N PRO A 73 12.32 0.08 8.41
CA PRO A 73 11.39 -0.38 9.44
C PRO A 73 11.89 -1.64 10.15
N ASN A 74 11.64 -1.73 11.47
CA ASN A 74 12.06 -2.87 12.30
C ASN A 74 11.10 -4.07 12.17
N HIS A 75 10.96 -4.59 10.96
CA HIS A 75 10.22 -5.82 10.64
C HIS A 75 10.73 -6.41 9.32
N PRO A 76 10.48 -7.71 9.02
CA PRO A 76 11.00 -8.39 7.83
C PRO A 76 10.67 -7.69 6.50
N SER A 77 11.48 -7.97 5.48
CA SER A 77 11.37 -7.31 4.17
C SER A 77 10.13 -7.74 3.40
N TYR A 78 9.99 -9.04 3.15
CA TYR A 78 9.01 -9.64 2.25
C TYR A 78 7.69 -9.99 2.97
N PRO A 79 6.52 -9.74 2.34
CA PRO A 79 6.28 -8.87 1.16
C PRO A 79 6.34 -7.38 1.53
N ALA A 80 6.35 -6.48 0.52
CA ALA A 80 6.39 -5.04 0.78
C ALA A 80 5.03 -4.50 1.26
N GLY A 81 4.99 -3.97 2.49
CA GLY A 81 3.77 -3.45 3.09
C GLY A 81 3.14 -2.29 2.31
N HIS A 82 3.95 -1.33 1.83
CA HIS A 82 3.44 -0.22 1.00
C HIS A 82 2.79 -0.72 -0.28
N SER A 83 3.40 -1.69 -0.98
CA SER A 83 2.83 -2.29 -2.18
C SER A 83 1.51 -2.99 -1.89
N THR A 84 1.46 -3.79 -0.82
CA THR A 84 0.25 -4.54 -0.43
C THR A 84 -0.91 -3.61 -0.10
N LEU A 85 -0.69 -2.69 0.83
CA LEU A 85 -1.74 -1.77 1.30
C LEU A 85 -2.22 -0.82 0.21
N SER A 86 -1.28 -0.26 -0.58
CA SER A 86 -1.63 0.67 -1.66
C SER A 86 -2.37 -0.03 -2.78
N THR A 87 -1.99 -1.26 -3.14
CA THR A 87 -2.69 -2.01 -4.18
C THR A 87 -4.08 -2.46 -3.72
N ALA A 88 -4.24 -2.91 -2.46
CA ALA A 88 -5.56 -3.26 -1.93
C ALA A 88 -6.51 -2.05 -1.97
N GLY A 89 -6.06 -0.90 -1.48
CA GLY A 89 -6.88 0.30 -1.52
C GLY A 89 -7.16 0.82 -2.94
N ALA A 90 -6.17 0.78 -3.84
CA ALA A 90 -6.38 1.15 -5.24
C ALA A 90 -7.36 0.20 -5.94
N THR A 91 -7.37 -1.09 -5.58
CA THR A 91 -8.31 -2.07 -6.12
C THR A 91 -9.75 -1.74 -5.74
N VAL A 92 -10.00 -1.34 -4.50
CA VAL A 92 -11.31 -0.84 -4.05
C VAL A 92 -11.68 0.45 -4.79
N LEU A 93 -10.77 1.43 -4.84
CA LEU A 93 -11.06 2.73 -5.46
C LEU A 93 -11.35 2.61 -6.95
N LYS A 94 -10.61 1.78 -7.69
CA LYS A 94 -10.87 1.56 -9.12
C LYS A 94 -12.16 0.78 -9.39
N TYR A 95 -12.63 -0.03 -8.44
CA TYR A 95 -13.94 -0.68 -8.54
C TYR A 95 -15.08 0.34 -8.47
N TYR A 96 -15.01 1.28 -7.52
CA TYR A 96 -16.04 2.29 -7.33
C TYR A 96 -15.94 3.48 -8.30
N PHE A 97 -14.75 3.72 -8.86
CA PHE A 97 -14.41 4.84 -9.75
C PHE A 97 -13.56 4.34 -10.94
N PRO A 98 -14.15 3.49 -11.81
CA PRO A 98 -13.43 2.86 -12.92
C PRO A 98 -12.94 3.85 -13.99
N GLU A 99 -13.53 5.04 -14.07
CA GLU A 99 -13.14 6.10 -14.98
C GLU A 99 -11.73 6.64 -14.72
N ASP A 100 -11.25 6.57 -13.47
CA ASP A 100 -9.93 7.04 -13.05
C ASP A 100 -9.02 5.87 -12.59
N LYS A 101 -9.25 4.64 -13.09
CA LYS A 101 -8.52 3.42 -12.69
C LYS A 101 -7.00 3.54 -12.84
N ASP A 102 -6.55 4.14 -13.94
CA ASP A 102 -5.11 4.28 -14.24
C ASP A 102 -4.42 5.20 -13.22
N MET A 103 -5.13 6.22 -12.75
CA MET A 103 -4.64 7.10 -11.67
C MET A 103 -4.44 6.32 -10.37
N TRP A 104 -5.41 5.48 -9.98
CA TRP A 104 -5.30 4.68 -8.74
C TRP A 104 -4.16 3.66 -8.82
N GLU A 105 -4.01 2.99 -9.97
CA GLU A 105 -2.93 2.04 -10.23
C GLU A 105 -1.56 2.74 -10.20
N ALA A 106 -1.44 3.89 -10.84
CA ALA A 106 -0.20 4.67 -10.82
C ALA A 106 0.19 5.11 -9.39
N LYS A 107 -0.77 5.55 -8.58
CA LYS A 107 -0.53 5.93 -7.17
C LYS A 107 -0.08 4.75 -6.31
N ALA A 108 -0.68 3.57 -6.50
CA ALA A 108 -0.28 2.36 -5.79
C ALA A 108 1.12 1.91 -6.20
N TYR A 109 1.42 1.93 -7.50
CA TYR A 109 2.73 1.59 -8.03
C TYR A 109 3.82 2.53 -7.51
N GLU A 110 3.61 3.85 -7.59
CA GLU A 110 4.52 4.87 -7.07
C GLU A 110 4.81 4.64 -5.57
N ALA A 111 3.78 4.39 -4.77
CA ALA A 111 3.92 4.12 -3.34
C ALA A 111 4.78 2.87 -3.07
N GLY A 112 4.60 1.80 -3.84
CA GLY A 112 5.41 0.59 -3.75
C GLY A 112 6.86 0.81 -4.18
N MET A 113 7.05 1.39 -5.37
CA MET A 113 8.37 1.65 -5.94
C MET A 113 9.20 2.63 -5.14
N SER A 114 8.57 3.57 -4.43
CA SER A 114 9.28 4.49 -3.53
C SER A 114 10.11 3.76 -2.46
N ARG A 115 9.76 2.52 -2.12
CA ARG A 115 10.48 1.68 -1.14
C ARG A 115 11.69 1.00 -1.76
N ILE A 116 11.60 0.67 -3.06
CA ILE A 116 12.72 0.16 -3.85
C ILE A 116 13.76 1.27 -4.05
N TRP A 117 13.31 2.44 -4.52
CA TRP A 117 14.18 3.61 -4.68
C TRP A 117 14.80 4.07 -3.36
N GLY A 118 14.09 3.89 -2.24
CA GLY A 118 14.60 4.15 -0.90
C GLY A 118 15.60 3.13 -0.36
N GLY A 119 15.86 2.02 -1.08
CA GLY A 119 16.84 0.98 -0.73
C GLY A 119 16.40 0.06 0.41
N ILE A 120 15.12 0.04 0.80
CA ILE A 120 14.63 -0.70 1.97
C ILE A 120 13.85 -1.98 1.65
N HIS A 121 13.64 -2.26 0.34
CA HIS A 121 12.95 -3.46 -0.16
C HIS A 121 13.62 -3.98 -1.44
N TYR A 122 13.44 -5.28 -1.72
CA TYR A 122 13.76 -5.90 -3.00
C TYR A 122 12.58 -5.81 -3.97
N MET A 123 12.86 -5.94 -5.28
CA MET A 123 11.80 -5.94 -6.29
C MET A 123 10.79 -7.07 -6.08
N MET A 124 11.26 -8.27 -5.68
CA MET A 124 10.39 -9.39 -5.34
C MET A 124 9.40 -9.09 -4.21
N ASP A 125 9.78 -8.24 -3.24
CA ASP A 125 8.88 -7.82 -2.16
C ASP A 125 7.74 -6.98 -2.70
N HIS A 126 8.06 -6.09 -3.65
CA HIS A 126 7.10 -5.23 -4.33
C HIS A 126 6.10 -6.06 -5.14
N GLU A 127 6.60 -6.94 -6.00
CA GLU A 127 5.78 -7.79 -6.88
C GLU A 127 4.82 -8.67 -6.06
N ALA A 128 5.34 -9.35 -5.04
CA ALA A 128 4.52 -10.15 -4.14
C ALA A 128 3.48 -9.30 -3.39
N GLY A 129 3.87 -8.11 -2.96
CA GLY A 129 2.97 -7.16 -2.31
C GLY A 129 1.83 -6.70 -3.22
N VAL A 130 2.10 -6.42 -4.49
CA VAL A 130 1.09 -6.07 -5.50
C VAL A 130 0.10 -7.21 -5.72
N ILE A 131 0.60 -8.44 -5.88
CA ILE A 131 -0.26 -9.63 -6.05
C ILE A 131 -1.16 -9.84 -4.84
N MET A 132 -0.60 -9.78 -3.64
CA MET A 132 -1.33 -9.95 -2.38
C MET A 132 -2.39 -8.85 -2.20
N GLY A 133 -2.00 -7.59 -2.37
CA GLY A 133 -2.91 -6.45 -2.23
C GLY A 133 -4.06 -6.50 -3.24
N GLY A 134 -3.79 -6.90 -4.49
CA GLY A 134 -4.82 -7.09 -5.50
C GLY A 134 -5.86 -8.14 -5.10
N LYS A 135 -5.43 -9.28 -4.57
CA LYS A 135 -6.33 -10.36 -4.09
C LYS A 135 -7.19 -9.91 -2.90
N VAL A 136 -6.57 -9.24 -1.92
CA VAL A 136 -7.32 -8.73 -0.75
C VAL A 136 -8.33 -7.66 -1.14
N GLY A 137 -7.96 -6.75 -2.05
CA GLY A 137 -8.87 -5.69 -2.49
C GLY A 137 -10.03 -6.17 -3.36
N GLN A 138 -10.01 -7.43 -3.84
CA GLN A 138 -11.09 -8.08 -4.61
C GLN A 138 -12.04 -8.91 -3.72
N ALA A 139 -11.61 -9.31 -2.52
CA ALA A 139 -12.41 -10.10 -1.58
C ALA A 139 -13.47 -9.25 -0.89
#